data_8cd872e8b1d0572e95c61d23e23057d2
#
_entry.id   8cd872e8b1d0572e95c61d23e23057d2
#
_cell.length_a   1.000
_cell.length_b   1.000
_cell.length_c   1.000
_cell.angle_alpha   90.00
_cell.angle_beta   90.00
_cell.angle_gamma   90.00
#
_symmetry.space_group_name_H-M   'P 1'
#
loop_
_entity.id
_entity.type
_entity.pdbx_description
1 polymer ?
#
loop_
_entity_poly.entity_id
_entity_poly.type
_entity_poly.pdbx_seq_one_letter_code
_entity_poly.pdbx_strand_id
1 'polypeptide(L)'
;MGDLPVDKRVLDVIDSAAETLKGLGSEITYVDPPLDGAMEAFQIQRAIGLRGLGKMLDQSVDNWRQFAKETVIWNIEKGESLSIDEMIKAETIRTRIYENVADFFEEYDVLLLPSAQVPPFDLSQEWVEEIEGTKLDTYIDWMAVCCMITVTGLPAISVPGGFTKEGLPVGIQLVGKPRGDIELLKIAHLFETNTNFYKVKPSGF
;
A
#
# COMPACT_ATOMS: atom_id res chain seq x y z
N MET A 1 -11.52 3.53 -2.60
CA MET A 1 -10.50 4.45 -2.10
C MET A 1 -10.53 5.79 -2.85
N GLY A 2 -11.74 6.31 -3.07
CA GLY A 2 -11.94 7.60 -3.71
C GLY A 2 -11.36 7.69 -5.12
N ASP A 3 -10.69 8.79 -5.40
CA ASP A 3 -10.15 9.10 -6.74
C ASP A 3 -8.74 8.50 -7.00
N LEU A 4 -8.32 7.50 -6.20
CA LEU A 4 -7.01 6.88 -6.41
C LEU A 4 -6.97 6.14 -7.75
N PRO A 5 -6.09 6.51 -8.69
CA PRO A 5 -6.02 5.86 -9.98
C PRO A 5 -5.48 4.43 -9.83
N VAL A 6 -6.20 3.47 -10.40
CA VAL A 6 -5.81 2.04 -10.40
C VAL A 6 -5.95 1.50 -11.82
N ASP A 7 -4.95 0.79 -12.30
CA ASP A 7 -4.96 0.13 -13.60
C ASP A 7 -6.12 -0.88 -13.68
N LYS A 8 -6.88 -0.84 -14.78
CA LYS A 8 -8.04 -1.71 -14.98
C LYS A 8 -7.71 -3.20 -14.87
N ARG A 9 -6.52 -3.61 -15.28
CA ARG A 9 -6.07 -5.01 -15.15
C ARG A 9 -5.95 -5.44 -13.70
N VAL A 10 -5.55 -4.51 -12.81
CA VAL A 10 -5.53 -4.74 -11.37
C VAL A 10 -6.94 -4.84 -10.82
N LEU A 11 -7.85 -3.92 -11.22
CA LEU A 11 -9.26 -3.96 -10.80
C LEU A 11 -9.94 -5.26 -11.24
N ASP A 12 -9.71 -5.76 -12.47
CA ASP A 12 -10.24 -7.05 -12.94
C ASP A 12 -9.83 -8.20 -11.98
N VAL A 13 -8.60 -8.18 -11.46
CA VAL A 13 -8.11 -9.20 -10.51
C VAL A 13 -8.74 -9.02 -9.12
N ILE A 14 -8.91 -7.77 -8.64
CA ILE A 14 -9.58 -7.49 -7.37
C ILE A 14 -11.03 -7.99 -7.39
N ASP A 15 -11.77 -7.71 -8.48
CA ASP A 15 -13.15 -8.19 -8.64
C ASP A 15 -13.21 -9.72 -8.65
N SER A 16 -12.27 -10.37 -9.33
CA SER A 16 -12.16 -11.84 -9.33
C SER A 16 -11.85 -12.40 -7.94
N ALA A 17 -11.00 -11.73 -7.16
CA ALA A 17 -10.69 -12.11 -5.79
C ALA A 17 -11.91 -11.94 -4.87
N ALA A 18 -12.66 -10.85 -5.04
CA ALA A 18 -13.90 -10.61 -4.30
C ALA A 18 -14.95 -11.71 -4.59
N GLU A 19 -15.14 -12.09 -5.87
CA GLU A 19 -16.04 -13.20 -6.22
C GLU A 19 -15.55 -14.55 -5.66
N THR A 20 -14.23 -14.77 -5.58
CA THR A 20 -13.67 -15.95 -4.93
C THR A 20 -14.01 -15.99 -3.44
N LEU A 21 -13.80 -14.89 -2.71
CA LEU A 21 -14.15 -14.78 -1.28
C LEU A 21 -15.65 -14.97 -1.06
N LYS A 22 -16.49 -14.41 -1.94
CA LYS A 22 -17.94 -14.61 -1.92
C LYS A 22 -18.31 -16.09 -2.12
N GLY A 23 -17.66 -16.79 -3.04
CA GLY A 23 -17.81 -18.24 -3.23
C GLY A 23 -17.39 -19.06 -2.01
N LEU A 24 -16.52 -18.53 -1.17
CA LEU A 24 -16.08 -19.11 0.10
C LEU A 24 -16.97 -18.73 1.29
N GLY A 25 -18.06 -17.99 1.06
CA GLY A 25 -19.07 -17.67 2.06
C GLY A 25 -18.98 -16.25 2.65
N SER A 26 -18.13 -15.38 2.09
CA SER A 26 -18.07 -13.98 2.51
C SER A 26 -19.19 -13.16 1.89
N GLU A 27 -19.70 -12.17 2.63
CA GLU A 27 -20.51 -11.09 2.07
C GLU A 27 -19.60 -9.97 1.59
N ILE A 28 -19.83 -9.49 0.37
CA ILE A 28 -19.00 -8.45 -0.25
C ILE A 28 -19.78 -7.14 -0.36
N THR A 29 -19.21 -6.08 0.20
CA THR A 29 -19.75 -4.72 0.11
C THR A 29 -18.66 -3.79 -0.46
N TYR A 30 -18.99 -3.01 -1.48
CA TYR A 30 -18.07 -2.02 -2.05
C TYR A 30 -18.24 -0.70 -1.30
N VAL A 31 -17.22 -0.29 -0.59
CA VAL A 31 -17.21 0.93 0.24
C VAL A 31 -15.85 1.63 0.15
N ASP A 32 -15.84 2.93 0.38
CA ASP A 32 -14.61 3.67 0.57
C ASP A 32 -14.21 3.64 2.06
N PRO A 33 -13.00 3.12 2.39
CA PRO A 33 -12.51 3.16 3.76
C PRO A 33 -12.21 4.61 4.19
N PRO A 34 -12.39 4.95 5.48
CA PRO A 34 -12.25 6.32 5.98
C PRO A 34 -10.78 6.74 6.16
N LEU A 35 -10.07 6.93 5.04
CA LEU A 35 -8.63 7.22 4.98
C LEU A 35 -8.31 8.67 4.58
N ASP A 36 -9.20 9.60 4.81
CA ASP A 36 -9.00 11.02 4.46
C ASP A 36 -7.74 11.61 5.08
N GLY A 37 -6.85 12.11 4.23
CA GLY A 37 -5.56 12.68 4.63
C GLY A 37 -4.44 11.65 4.87
N ALA A 38 -4.69 10.35 4.65
CA ALA A 38 -3.69 9.30 4.89
C ALA A 38 -2.40 9.53 4.10
N MET A 39 -2.47 9.92 2.82
CA MET A 39 -1.26 10.22 2.04
C MET A 39 -0.48 11.41 2.59
N GLU A 40 -1.15 12.46 3.06
CA GLU A 40 -0.48 13.59 3.69
C GLU A 40 0.28 13.15 4.95
N ALA A 41 -0.38 12.42 5.84
CA ALA A 41 0.26 11.90 7.05
C ALA A 41 1.41 10.94 6.72
N PHE A 42 1.24 10.05 5.72
CA PHE A 42 2.27 9.12 5.27
C PHE A 42 3.52 9.87 4.77
N GLN A 43 3.35 10.87 3.91
CA GLN A 43 4.46 11.63 3.34
C GLN A 43 5.29 12.33 4.42
N ILE A 44 4.63 12.89 5.44
CA ILE A 44 5.31 13.55 6.56
C ILE A 44 6.04 12.52 7.44
N GLN A 45 5.36 11.46 7.87
CA GLN A 45 5.96 10.42 8.72
C GLN A 45 7.14 9.73 8.04
N ARG A 46 7.00 9.44 6.75
CA ARG A 46 8.07 8.88 5.93
C ARG A 46 9.29 9.81 5.85
N ALA A 47 9.06 11.10 5.62
CA ALA A 47 10.13 12.10 5.57
C ALA A 47 10.87 12.22 6.91
N ILE A 48 10.15 12.15 8.05
CA ILE A 48 10.75 12.11 9.39
C ILE A 48 11.68 10.91 9.55
N GLY A 49 11.20 9.72 9.16
CA GLY A 49 12.00 8.49 9.21
C GLY A 49 13.28 8.57 8.38
N LEU A 50 13.18 9.09 7.15
CA LEU A 50 14.33 9.25 6.25
C LEU A 50 15.31 10.35 6.69
N ARG A 51 14.83 11.41 7.34
CA ARG A 51 15.71 12.36 8.02
C ARG A 51 16.55 11.67 9.10
N GLY A 52 15.93 10.76 9.89
CA GLY A 52 16.64 9.95 10.87
C GLY A 52 17.75 9.10 10.23
N LEU A 53 17.45 8.46 9.11
CA LEU A 53 18.44 7.71 8.32
C LEU A 53 19.56 8.64 7.82
N GLY A 54 19.24 9.82 7.30
CA GLY A 54 20.24 10.81 6.85
C GLY A 54 21.23 11.17 7.94
N LYS A 55 20.73 11.45 9.15
CA LYS A 55 21.59 11.75 10.31
C LYS A 55 22.50 10.58 10.72
N MET A 56 21.97 9.35 10.63
CA MET A 56 22.77 8.16 10.90
C MET A 56 23.87 7.99 9.86
N LEU A 57 23.57 8.21 8.59
CA LEU A 57 24.55 8.14 7.49
C LEU A 57 25.62 9.23 7.61
N ASP A 58 25.26 10.45 7.98
CA ASP A 58 26.20 11.55 8.23
C ASP A 58 27.24 11.22 9.31
N GLN A 59 26.88 10.34 10.26
CA GLN A 59 27.78 9.90 11.35
C GLN A 59 28.61 8.66 11.01
N SER A 60 28.18 7.86 10.04
CA SER A 60 28.69 6.49 9.83
C SER A 60 29.41 6.30 8.50
N VAL A 61 29.12 7.11 7.49
CA VAL A 61 29.63 6.92 6.13
C VAL A 61 30.05 8.25 5.52
N ASP A 62 31.35 8.39 5.26
CA ASP A 62 31.87 9.57 4.56
C ASP A 62 31.30 9.69 3.15
N ASN A 63 30.88 10.90 2.79
CA ASN A 63 30.42 11.24 1.44
C ASN A 63 29.29 10.34 0.87
N TRP A 64 28.46 9.77 1.72
CA TRP A 64 27.41 8.83 1.34
C TRP A 64 26.43 9.40 0.26
N ARG A 65 26.22 10.73 0.21
CA ARG A 65 25.35 11.37 -0.80
C ARG A 65 25.82 11.12 -2.23
N GLN A 66 27.12 10.87 -2.45
CA GLN A 66 27.66 10.56 -3.79
C GLN A 66 27.28 9.17 -4.30
N PHE A 67 26.86 8.28 -3.40
CA PHE A 67 26.49 6.89 -3.71
C PHE A 67 25.00 6.62 -3.55
N ALA A 68 24.25 7.56 -2.96
CA ALA A 68 22.81 7.42 -2.73
C ALA A 68 22.04 7.81 -4.01
N LYS A 69 20.90 7.12 -4.24
CA LYS A 69 19.97 7.55 -5.28
C LYS A 69 19.40 8.94 -4.96
N GLU A 70 19.14 9.72 -5.99
CA GLU A 70 18.54 11.06 -5.86
C GLU A 70 17.23 11.05 -5.07
N THR A 71 16.41 10.01 -5.26
CA THR A 71 15.16 9.83 -4.50
C THR A 71 15.39 9.67 -2.99
N VAL A 72 16.50 9.08 -2.55
CA VAL A 72 16.85 8.99 -1.13
C VAL A 72 17.24 10.36 -0.59
N ILE A 73 18.11 11.08 -1.32
CA ILE A 73 18.54 12.45 -0.96
C ILE A 73 17.30 13.37 -0.85
N TRP A 74 16.46 13.39 -1.88
CA TRP A 74 15.23 14.17 -1.91
C TRP A 74 14.33 13.92 -0.68
N ASN A 75 14.17 12.65 -0.26
CA ASN A 75 13.36 12.34 0.90
C ASN A 75 13.98 12.81 2.23
N ILE A 76 15.30 12.73 2.35
CA ILE A 76 16.02 13.23 3.53
C ILE A 76 15.88 14.75 3.63
N GLU A 77 16.09 15.47 2.52
CA GLU A 77 15.95 16.92 2.45
C GLU A 77 14.51 17.37 2.75
N LYS A 78 13.50 16.63 2.25
CA LYS A 78 12.11 16.88 2.61
C LYS A 78 11.89 16.74 4.12
N GLY A 79 12.50 15.73 4.75
CA GLY A 79 12.43 15.55 6.20
C GLY A 79 13.17 16.65 6.98
N GLU A 80 14.24 17.20 6.44
CA GLU A 80 14.97 18.33 7.04
C GLU A 80 14.18 19.65 7.00
N SER A 81 13.32 19.83 6.00
CA SER A 81 12.51 21.02 5.83
C SER A 81 11.20 21.05 6.63
N LEU A 82 10.81 19.90 7.25
CA LEU A 82 9.55 19.80 7.99
C LEU A 82 9.54 20.70 9.25
N SER A 83 8.45 21.43 9.40
CA SER A 83 8.12 22.18 10.60
C SER A 83 7.54 21.28 11.69
N ILE A 84 7.57 21.74 12.94
CA ILE A 84 6.89 21.08 14.07
C ILE A 84 5.38 21.03 13.84
N ASP A 85 4.79 22.09 13.27
CA ASP A 85 3.34 22.15 13.01
C ASP A 85 2.90 21.09 12.00
N GLU A 86 3.68 20.84 10.95
CA GLU A 86 3.42 19.75 10.00
C GLU A 86 3.48 18.37 10.68
N MET A 87 4.45 18.16 11.57
CA MET A 87 4.54 16.91 12.33
C MET A 87 3.32 16.72 13.25
N ILE A 88 2.88 17.76 13.95
CA ILE A 88 1.68 17.73 14.80
C ILE A 88 0.44 17.45 13.93
N LYS A 89 0.34 18.09 12.76
CA LYS A 89 -0.75 17.85 11.81
C LYS A 89 -0.82 16.39 11.37
N ALA A 90 0.32 15.80 11.01
CA ALA A 90 0.38 14.39 10.60
C ALA A 90 -0.10 13.44 11.71
N GLU A 91 0.32 13.66 12.96
CA GLU A 91 -0.13 12.84 14.09
C GLU A 91 -1.63 13.05 14.40
N THR A 92 -2.14 14.25 14.24
CA THR A 92 -3.59 14.54 14.38
C THR A 92 -4.40 13.80 13.31
N ILE A 93 -3.96 13.83 12.05
CA ILE A 93 -4.60 13.09 10.96
C ILE A 93 -4.57 11.59 11.26
N ARG A 94 -3.41 11.06 11.65
CA ARG A 94 -3.23 9.64 11.96
C ARG A 94 -4.14 9.17 13.09
N THR A 95 -4.27 9.95 14.16
CA THR A 95 -5.17 9.64 15.28
C THR A 95 -6.61 9.55 14.80
N ARG A 96 -7.08 10.53 14.02
CA ARG A 96 -8.42 10.52 13.44
C ARG A 96 -8.66 9.31 12.54
N ILE A 97 -7.68 8.97 11.68
CA ILE A 97 -7.76 7.78 10.83
C ILE A 97 -7.89 6.51 11.68
N TYR A 98 -7.08 6.38 12.74
CA TYR A 98 -7.12 5.23 13.62
C TYR A 98 -8.51 5.06 14.28
N GLU A 99 -9.11 6.14 14.75
CA GLU A 99 -10.47 6.14 15.33
C GLU A 99 -11.50 5.74 14.27
N ASN A 100 -11.47 6.37 13.10
CA ASN A 100 -12.42 6.09 12.03
C ASN A 100 -12.32 4.65 11.49
N VAL A 101 -11.12 4.10 11.36
CA VAL A 101 -10.97 2.70 10.89
C VAL A 101 -11.34 1.70 11.99
N ALA A 102 -11.21 2.04 13.26
CA ALA A 102 -11.72 1.20 14.34
C ALA A 102 -13.25 1.08 14.26
N ASP A 103 -13.96 2.20 14.08
CA ASP A 103 -15.42 2.22 13.88
C ASP A 103 -15.84 1.48 12.60
N PHE A 104 -15.11 1.66 11.50
CA PHE A 104 -15.33 0.95 10.23
C PHE A 104 -15.27 -0.59 10.44
N PHE A 105 -14.33 -1.08 11.21
CA PHE A 105 -14.17 -2.50 11.49
C PHE A 105 -15.13 -3.06 12.56
N GLU A 106 -16.04 -2.25 13.11
CA GLU A 106 -17.18 -2.78 13.84
C GLU A 106 -18.21 -3.43 12.89
N GLU A 107 -18.30 -2.94 11.65
CA GLU A 107 -19.22 -3.43 10.62
C GLU A 107 -18.56 -4.49 9.71
N TYR A 108 -17.29 -4.37 9.40
CA TYR A 108 -16.58 -5.22 8.44
C TYR A 108 -15.50 -6.08 9.12
N ASP A 109 -15.27 -7.30 8.61
CA ASP A 109 -14.25 -8.22 9.16
C ASP A 109 -12.90 -8.06 8.49
N VAL A 110 -12.88 -7.74 7.20
CA VAL A 110 -11.66 -7.58 6.39
C VAL A 110 -11.91 -6.57 5.28
N LEU A 111 -10.89 -5.76 4.98
CA LEU A 111 -10.89 -4.87 3.84
C LEU A 111 -9.99 -5.47 2.75
N LEU A 112 -10.54 -5.62 1.54
CA LEU A 112 -9.82 -6.12 0.36
C LEU A 112 -9.42 -4.94 -0.54
N LEU A 113 -8.14 -4.84 -0.86
CA LEU A 113 -7.56 -3.80 -1.70
C LEU A 113 -6.51 -4.40 -2.64
N PRO A 114 -6.10 -3.71 -3.71
CA PRO A 114 -4.89 -4.09 -4.44
C PRO A 114 -3.63 -3.87 -3.57
N SER A 115 -2.62 -4.70 -3.75
CA SER A 115 -1.30 -4.48 -3.10
C SER A 115 -0.54 -3.31 -3.74
N ALA A 116 -0.75 -3.07 -5.03
CA ALA A 116 -0.24 -1.93 -5.78
C ALA A 116 -1.27 -1.53 -6.84
N GLN A 117 -1.23 -0.28 -7.28
CA GLN A 117 -2.19 0.27 -8.24
C GLN A 117 -1.95 -0.18 -9.68
N VAL A 118 -0.79 -0.79 -9.95
CA VAL A 118 -0.39 -1.25 -11.28
C VAL A 118 0.16 -2.68 -11.22
N PRO A 119 0.06 -3.46 -12.32
CA PRO A 119 0.78 -4.72 -12.43
C PRO A 119 2.27 -4.44 -12.62
N PRO A 120 3.15 -5.48 -12.61
CA PRO A 120 4.55 -5.33 -12.96
C PRO A 120 4.73 -4.59 -14.27
N PHE A 121 5.64 -3.62 -14.30
CA PHE A 121 5.98 -2.80 -15.45
C PHE A 121 7.41 -3.05 -15.92
N ASP A 122 7.81 -2.50 -17.08
CA ASP A 122 9.11 -2.75 -17.69
C ASP A 122 10.27 -2.33 -16.77
N LEU A 123 11.31 -3.16 -16.70
CA LEU A 123 12.48 -2.94 -15.85
C LEU A 123 13.27 -1.67 -16.20
N SER A 124 13.16 -1.20 -17.44
CA SER A 124 13.78 0.05 -17.89
C SER A 124 13.05 1.31 -17.37
N GLN A 125 11.82 1.16 -16.92
CA GLN A 125 11.02 2.23 -16.34
C GLN A 125 11.35 2.36 -14.84
N GLU A 126 11.82 3.52 -14.41
CA GLU A 126 12.22 3.73 -13.02
C GLU A 126 11.01 3.75 -12.06
N TRP A 127 9.89 4.34 -12.51
CA TRP A 127 8.61 4.36 -11.80
C TRP A 127 7.46 4.68 -12.76
N VAL A 128 6.23 4.45 -12.34
CA VAL A 128 5.03 4.69 -13.16
C VAL A 128 4.64 6.16 -13.05
N GLU A 129 4.65 6.87 -14.18
CA GLU A 129 4.37 8.32 -14.26
C GLU A 129 2.90 8.64 -14.51
N GLU A 130 2.12 7.66 -14.97
CA GLU A 130 0.70 7.83 -15.31
C GLU A 130 -0.07 6.52 -15.12
N ILE A 131 -1.28 6.59 -14.56
CA ILE A 131 -2.21 5.46 -14.43
C ILE A 131 -3.57 5.89 -14.99
N GLU A 132 -4.11 5.18 -16.00
CA GLU A 132 -5.42 5.43 -16.60
C GLU A 132 -5.65 6.92 -16.98
N GLY A 133 -4.63 7.59 -17.52
CA GLY A 133 -4.70 9.00 -17.92
C GLY A 133 -4.46 10.00 -16.78
N THR A 134 -4.28 9.53 -15.54
CA THR A 134 -3.94 10.37 -14.38
C THR A 134 -2.43 10.41 -14.20
N LYS A 135 -1.83 11.60 -14.35
CA LYS A 135 -0.40 11.82 -14.10
C LYS A 135 -0.11 11.76 -12.61
N LEU A 136 1.02 11.14 -12.28
CA LEU A 136 1.53 11.01 -10.92
C LEU A 136 2.65 12.05 -10.69
N ASP A 137 2.67 12.64 -9.50
CA ASP A 137 3.63 13.70 -9.18
C ASP A 137 4.96 13.13 -8.67
N THR A 138 4.92 11.97 -8.02
CA THR A 138 6.09 11.34 -7.41
C THR A 138 6.12 9.84 -7.62
N TYR A 139 7.32 9.25 -7.49
CA TYR A 139 7.51 7.81 -7.56
C TYR A 139 6.79 7.02 -6.45
N ILE A 140 6.12 7.68 -5.53
CA ILE A 140 5.37 7.05 -4.43
C ILE A 140 3.91 6.83 -4.84
N ASP A 141 3.38 7.66 -5.73
CA ASP A 141 1.94 7.76 -5.96
C ASP A 141 1.35 6.51 -6.62
N TRP A 142 2.13 5.74 -7.38
CA TRP A 142 1.70 4.45 -7.93
C TRP A 142 1.54 3.34 -6.87
N MET A 143 2.04 3.55 -5.65
CA MET A 143 1.90 2.65 -4.51
C MET A 143 1.11 3.28 -3.35
N ALA A 144 0.38 4.37 -3.61
CA ALA A 144 -0.37 5.11 -2.59
C ALA A 144 -1.33 4.21 -1.80
N VAL A 145 -1.93 3.20 -2.43
CA VAL A 145 -2.85 2.26 -1.78
C VAL A 145 -2.23 1.59 -0.54
N CYS A 146 -1.00 1.10 -0.62
CA CYS A 146 -0.32 0.50 0.54
C CYS A 146 0.24 1.56 1.49
N CYS A 147 0.63 2.72 0.98
CA CYS A 147 1.08 3.85 1.80
C CYS A 147 -0.02 4.34 2.75
N MET A 148 -1.25 4.47 2.25
CA MET A 148 -2.41 4.89 3.04
C MET A 148 -2.73 3.87 4.15
N ILE A 149 -2.66 2.58 3.86
CA ILE A 149 -2.88 1.52 4.86
C ILE A 149 -1.78 1.54 5.92
N THR A 150 -0.53 1.81 5.55
CA THR A 150 0.59 1.92 6.52
C THR A 150 0.31 2.91 7.64
N VAL A 151 -0.39 4.02 7.36
CA VAL A 151 -0.74 5.06 8.36
C VAL A 151 -1.69 4.54 9.43
N THR A 152 -2.55 3.59 9.09
CA THR A 152 -3.58 3.05 10.00
C THR A 152 -2.99 2.25 11.16
N GLY A 153 -1.82 1.63 10.96
CA GLY A 153 -1.23 0.70 11.92
C GLY A 153 -2.00 -0.62 12.08
N LEU A 154 -2.93 -0.91 11.17
CA LEU A 154 -3.69 -2.15 11.14
C LEU A 154 -2.86 -3.34 10.65
N PRO A 155 -3.19 -4.56 11.05
CA PRO A 155 -2.61 -5.75 10.42
C PRO A 155 -3.00 -5.80 8.96
N ALA A 156 -2.02 -5.98 8.10
CA ALA A 156 -2.20 -6.10 6.66
C ALA A 156 -1.31 -7.20 6.08
N ILE A 157 -1.83 -7.95 5.13
CA ILE A 157 -1.09 -9.01 4.44
C ILE A 157 -1.32 -8.90 2.93
N SER A 158 -0.27 -9.07 2.15
CA SER A 158 -0.36 -9.23 0.70
C SER A 158 -0.27 -10.70 0.34
N VAL A 159 -1.22 -11.17 -0.47
CA VAL A 159 -1.24 -12.52 -1.01
C VAL A 159 -1.41 -12.49 -2.53
N PRO A 160 -0.98 -13.52 -3.28
CA PRO A 160 -1.22 -13.61 -4.72
C PRO A 160 -2.72 -13.56 -5.02
N GLY A 161 -3.18 -12.51 -5.69
CA GLY A 161 -4.59 -12.30 -6.03
C GLY A 161 -5.00 -12.94 -7.34
N GLY A 162 -4.04 -13.14 -8.24
CA GLY A 162 -4.26 -13.69 -9.58
C GLY A 162 -3.29 -13.15 -10.61
N PHE A 163 -3.70 -13.22 -11.86
CA PHE A 163 -2.89 -12.79 -13.00
C PHE A 163 -3.74 -11.92 -13.93
N THR A 164 -3.13 -10.94 -14.56
CA THR A 164 -3.76 -10.22 -15.67
C THR A 164 -3.97 -11.16 -16.88
N LYS A 165 -4.70 -10.71 -17.89
CA LYS A 165 -4.92 -11.48 -19.13
C LYS A 165 -3.61 -11.77 -19.87
N GLU A 166 -2.60 -10.94 -19.66
CA GLU A 166 -1.25 -11.09 -20.20
C GLU A 166 -0.36 -12.01 -19.35
N GLY A 167 -0.85 -12.51 -18.21
CA GLY A 167 -0.13 -13.38 -17.29
C GLY A 167 0.76 -12.67 -16.28
N LEU A 168 0.63 -11.35 -16.11
CA LEU A 168 1.36 -10.60 -15.07
C LEU A 168 0.72 -10.85 -13.70
N PRO A 169 1.53 -11.15 -12.66
CA PRO A 169 1.00 -11.40 -11.31
C PRO A 169 0.47 -10.11 -10.68
N VAL A 170 -0.65 -10.22 -9.97
CA VAL A 170 -1.24 -9.14 -9.18
C VAL A 170 -1.46 -9.62 -7.76
N GLY A 171 -1.00 -8.83 -6.79
CA GLY A 171 -1.24 -9.06 -5.38
C GLY A 171 -2.52 -8.38 -4.91
N ILE A 172 -3.23 -9.04 -4.00
CA ILE A 172 -4.27 -8.41 -3.20
C ILE A 172 -3.75 -8.13 -1.80
N GLN A 173 -4.21 -7.06 -1.19
CA GLN A 173 -3.96 -6.71 0.19
C GLN A 173 -5.22 -6.95 1.01
N LEU A 174 -5.11 -7.76 2.04
CA LEU A 174 -6.13 -7.95 3.05
C LEU A 174 -5.74 -7.18 4.29
N VAL A 175 -6.66 -6.36 4.83
CA VAL A 175 -6.44 -5.55 6.02
C VAL A 175 -7.46 -5.97 7.07
N GLY A 176 -6.99 -6.27 8.27
CA GLY A 176 -7.82 -6.79 9.37
C GLY A 176 -8.07 -5.76 10.47
N LYS A 177 -8.91 -6.16 11.40
CA LYS A 177 -9.25 -5.39 12.62
C LYS A 177 -8.00 -5.10 13.46
N PRO A 178 -8.00 -4.04 14.27
CA PRO A 178 -6.94 -3.80 15.23
C PRO A 178 -6.65 -5.04 16.07
N ARG A 179 -5.39 -5.49 16.13
CA ARG A 179 -4.95 -6.72 16.83
C ARG A 179 -5.56 -8.02 16.30
N GLY A 180 -6.16 -8.00 15.11
CA GLY A 180 -6.81 -9.14 14.46
C GLY A 180 -5.87 -9.98 13.59
N ASP A 181 -4.56 -10.02 13.88
CA ASP A 181 -3.54 -10.68 13.05
C ASP A 181 -3.87 -12.15 12.76
N ILE A 182 -4.31 -12.90 13.76
CA ILE A 182 -4.62 -14.34 13.63
C ILE A 182 -5.84 -14.54 12.72
N GLU A 183 -6.88 -13.73 12.87
CA GLU A 183 -8.07 -13.86 12.02
C GLU A 183 -7.75 -13.46 10.58
N LEU A 184 -6.96 -12.40 10.39
CA LEU A 184 -6.48 -12.01 9.08
C LEU A 184 -5.66 -13.13 8.40
N LEU A 185 -4.76 -13.78 9.11
CA LEU A 185 -3.99 -14.91 8.62
C LEU A 185 -4.87 -16.10 8.22
N LYS A 186 -5.96 -16.37 8.96
CA LYS A 186 -6.93 -17.42 8.60
C LYS A 186 -7.64 -17.10 7.29
N ILE A 187 -8.08 -15.85 7.10
CA ILE A 187 -8.74 -15.42 5.86
C ILE A 187 -7.76 -15.52 4.68
N ALA A 188 -6.53 -15.03 4.85
CA ALA A 188 -5.49 -15.11 3.84
C ALA A 188 -5.17 -16.58 3.47
N HIS A 189 -5.03 -17.46 4.47
CA HIS A 189 -4.80 -18.88 4.25
C HIS A 189 -5.97 -19.56 3.52
N LEU A 190 -7.22 -19.22 3.90
CA LEU A 190 -8.41 -19.72 3.21
C LEU A 190 -8.39 -19.34 1.73
N PHE A 191 -8.08 -18.08 1.41
CA PHE A 191 -7.97 -17.59 0.04
C PHE A 191 -6.87 -18.32 -0.73
N GLU A 192 -5.65 -18.36 -0.21
CA GLU A 192 -4.49 -18.99 -0.87
C GLU A 192 -4.68 -20.48 -1.13
N THR A 193 -5.27 -21.23 -0.17
CA THR A 193 -5.48 -22.67 -0.32
C THR A 193 -6.55 -23.02 -1.34
N ASN A 194 -7.50 -22.11 -1.59
CA ASN A 194 -8.53 -22.32 -2.60
C ASN A 194 -8.11 -21.85 -4.00
N THR A 195 -7.26 -20.82 -4.10
CA THR A 195 -6.78 -20.30 -5.39
C THR A 195 -5.51 -20.98 -5.88
N ASN A 196 -4.61 -21.33 -4.97
CA ASN A 196 -3.30 -21.90 -5.26
C ASN A 196 -2.41 -21.07 -6.20
N PHE A 197 -2.64 -19.77 -6.35
CA PHE A 197 -1.85 -18.88 -7.22
C PHE A 197 -0.37 -18.88 -6.87
N TYR A 198 -0.01 -19.05 -5.60
CA TYR A 198 1.38 -19.14 -5.13
C TYR A 198 2.17 -20.33 -5.71
N LYS A 199 1.49 -21.33 -6.29
CA LYS A 199 2.13 -22.50 -6.95
C LYS A 199 2.49 -22.22 -8.40
N VAL A 200 1.94 -21.16 -8.99
CA VAL A 200 2.21 -20.80 -10.38
C VAL A 200 3.61 -20.18 -10.47
N LYS A 201 4.48 -20.81 -11.25
CA LYS A 201 5.84 -20.32 -11.48
C LYS A 201 5.92 -19.60 -12.83
N PRO A 202 6.76 -18.56 -12.96
CA PRO A 202 7.06 -17.98 -14.26
C PRO A 202 7.58 -19.03 -15.24
N SER A 203 7.29 -18.85 -16.53
CA SER A 203 7.84 -19.70 -17.58
C SER A 203 9.37 -19.56 -17.62
N GLY A 204 10.09 -20.66 -17.50
CA GLY A 204 11.57 -20.69 -17.53
C GLY A 204 12.24 -20.88 -16.17
N PHE A 205 11.47 -21.16 -15.10
CA PHE A 205 11.97 -21.52 -13.75
C PHE A 205 11.50 -22.91 -13.34
#